data_554b811bc23dd53b1c4ebdcbae4e2d8f
#
_entry.id   554b811bc23dd53b1c4ebdcbae4e2d8f
#
_cell.length_a   1.000
_cell.length_b   1.000
_cell.length_c   1.000
_cell.angle_alpha   90.00
_cell.angle_beta   90.00
_cell.angle_gamma   90.00
#
_symmetry.space_group_name_H-M   'P 1'
#
loop_
_entity.id
_entity.type
_entity.pdbx_description
1 polymer ?
#
loop_
_entity_poly.entity_id
_entity_poly.type
_entity_poly.pdbx_seq_one_letter_code
_entity_poly.pdbx_strand_id
1 'polypeptide(L)'
;MSGVYPRQLSYFVNKVSNFSTNVVKLLPYRVDTVTAGQIVTVDLPANALLDMRTLAWHFNMTTTASGGTSNFAAAPQNIESLIDKIQVEINGQTLGSCANLNYVYNALLPVVGGTDMKNKRAVYANAGDVSNPTANLTAESFCIQNWLGFCGSVQPDVIDTALLGNVRLSISLANANVLVKATTDGPTTAGYTLDNLYFTINTISIDDGR
;
A
#
# COMPACT_ATOMS: atom_id res chain seq x y z
N MET A 1 -32.51 -12.02 37.37
CA MET A 1 -33.28 -11.10 36.49
C MET A 1 -32.72 -11.21 35.10
N SER A 2 -33.33 -11.99 34.22
CA SER A 2 -32.94 -12.07 32.83
C SER A 2 -33.45 -10.80 32.13
N GLY A 3 -32.56 -9.88 31.83
CA GLY A 3 -32.92 -8.69 31.07
C GLY A 3 -33.46 -9.11 29.71
N VAL A 4 -34.75 -8.93 29.50
CA VAL A 4 -35.36 -9.14 28.18
C VAL A 4 -34.93 -8.00 27.28
N TYR A 5 -33.86 -8.23 26.52
CA TYR A 5 -33.52 -7.31 25.47
C TYR A 5 -34.59 -7.33 24.37
N PRO A 6 -34.95 -6.19 23.79
CA PRO A 6 -35.80 -6.15 22.59
C PRO A 6 -35.26 -7.09 21.53
N ARG A 7 -36.11 -7.80 20.80
CA ARG A 7 -35.70 -8.78 19.77
C ARG A 7 -34.70 -8.23 18.76
N GLN A 8 -34.79 -6.95 18.43
CA GLN A 8 -33.86 -6.25 17.54
C GLN A 8 -32.46 -6.12 18.15
N LEU A 9 -32.37 -5.85 19.46
CA LEU A 9 -31.12 -5.77 20.20
C LEU A 9 -30.48 -7.16 20.41
N SER A 10 -31.29 -8.20 20.65
CA SER A 10 -30.76 -9.57 20.77
C SER A 10 -30.17 -10.08 19.47
N TYR A 11 -30.73 -9.69 18.32
CA TYR A 11 -30.13 -10.00 17.02
C TYR A 11 -28.79 -9.32 16.84
N PHE A 12 -28.65 -8.04 17.20
CA PHE A 12 -27.37 -7.31 17.14
C PHE A 12 -26.33 -7.91 18.09
N VAL A 13 -26.69 -8.24 19.31
CA VAL A 13 -25.78 -8.83 20.30
C VAL A 13 -25.30 -10.21 19.84
N ASN A 14 -26.19 -11.07 19.34
CA ASN A 14 -25.83 -12.37 18.80
C ASN A 14 -24.89 -12.23 17.54
N LYS A 15 -25.19 -11.28 16.68
CA LYS A 15 -24.38 -11.02 15.50
C LYS A 15 -22.97 -10.50 15.86
N VAL A 16 -22.85 -9.69 16.90
CA VAL A 16 -21.55 -9.18 17.38
C VAL A 16 -20.76 -10.25 18.13
N SER A 17 -21.42 -11.18 18.84
CA SER A 17 -20.73 -12.24 19.59
C SER A 17 -20.09 -13.33 18.70
N ASN A 18 -20.59 -13.49 17.47
CA ASN A 18 -20.15 -14.53 16.53
C ASN A 18 -19.22 -13.97 15.43
N PHE A 19 -18.61 -12.84 15.69
CA PHE A 19 -17.75 -12.15 14.72
C PHE A 19 -16.40 -11.83 15.37
N SER A 20 -15.31 -12.18 14.71
CA SER A 20 -13.96 -11.76 15.10
C SER A 20 -13.19 -11.25 13.91
N THR A 21 -12.33 -10.27 14.15
CA THR A 21 -11.42 -9.72 13.15
C THR A 21 -9.98 -9.95 13.59
N ASN A 22 -9.18 -10.55 12.72
CA ASN A 22 -7.79 -10.83 12.98
C ASN A 22 -6.91 -10.16 11.90
N VAL A 23 -5.81 -9.54 12.32
CA VAL A 23 -4.81 -9.00 11.41
C VAL A 23 -3.86 -10.11 10.99
N VAL A 24 -3.70 -10.31 9.70
CA VAL A 24 -2.75 -11.27 9.13
C VAL A 24 -1.63 -10.52 8.45
N LYS A 25 -0.39 -10.92 8.77
CA LYS A 25 0.82 -10.44 8.08
C LYS A 25 1.13 -11.36 6.92
N LEU A 26 1.29 -10.81 5.73
CA LEU A 26 1.63 -11.52 4.50
C LEU A 26 3.03 -11.12 4.05
N LEU A 27 3.82 -12.10 3.69
CA LEU A 27 5.13 -11.86 3.11
C LEU A 27 5.04 -12.00 1.58
N PRO A 28 5.64 -11.09 0.82
CA PRO A 28 5.74 -11.24 -0.63
C PRO A 28 6.68 -12.41 -0.97
N TYR A 29 6.59 -12.94 -2.18
CA TYR A 29 7.47 -14.02 -2.64
C TYR A 29 8.95 -13.62 -2.61
N ARG A 30 9.22 -12.36 -2.85
CA ARG A 30 10.53 -11.77 -2.68
C ARG A 30 10.52 -10.89 -1.43
N VAL A 31 11.18 -11.34 -0.38
CA VAL A 31 11.32 -10.63 0.91
C VAL A 31 12.61 -9.82 1.01
N ASP A 32 13.52 -10.02 0.06
CA ASP A 32 14.78 -9.30 -0.01
C ASP A 32 14.58 -7.86 -0.50
N THR A 33 15.69 -7.17 -0.69
CA THR A 33 15.69 -5.81 -1.23
C THR A 33 15.18 -5.79 -2.67
N VAL A 34 14.24 -4.89 -2.95
CA VAL A 34 13.74 -4.62 -4.29
C VAL A 34 14.09 -3.20 -4.72
N THR A 35 14.29 -3.02 -6.02
CA THR A 35 14.71 -1.75 -6.62
C THR A 35 13.71 -1.28 -7.68
N ALA A 36 13.93 -0.08 -8.21
CA ALA A 36 13.13 0.50 -9.28
C ALA A 36 12.89 -0.48 -10.45
N GLY A 37 11.67 -0.54 -10.96
CA GLY A 37 11.26 -1.40 -12.07
C GLY A 37 11.04 -2.87 -11.73
N GLN A 38 11.28 -3.31 -10.50
CA GLN A 38 11.02 -4.69 -10.07
C GLN A 38 9.56 -4.91 -9.67
N ILE A 39 9.18 -6.18 -9.55
CA ILE A 39 7.82 -6.59 -9.22
C ILE A 39 7.82 -7.22 -7.82
N VAL A 40 6.88 -6.77 -6.99
CA VAL A 40 6.55 -7.36 -5.69
C VAL A 40 5.25 -8.13 -5.85
N THR A 41 5.25 -9.40 -5.52
CA THR A 41 4.08 -10.29 -5.66
C THR A 41 3.73 -10.89 -4.31
N VAL A 42 2.45 -10.87 -3.96
CA VAL A 42 1.91 -11.46 -2.73
C VAL A 42 0.61 -12.21 -3.03
N ASP A 43 0.43 -13.37 -2.40
CA ASP A 43 -0.85 -14.07 -2.40
C ASP A 43 -1.66 -13.65 -1.16
N LEU A 44 -2.94 -13.37 -1.37
CA LEU A 44 -3.86 -13.10 -0.29
C LEU A 44 -4.22 -14.40 0.43
N PRO A 45 -4.63 -14.34 1.73
CA PRO A 45 -5.02 -15.54 2.47
C PRO A 45 -6.13 -16.32 1.75
N ALA A 46 -5.93 -17.62 1.59
CA ALA A 46 -6.93 -18.51 1.02
C ALA A 46 -7.97 -18.93 2.08
N ASN A 47 -9.17 -19.30 1.63
CA ASN A 47 -10.26 -19.78 2.49
C ASN A 47 -10.59 -18.84 3.65
N ALA A 48 -10.64 -17.53 3.38
CA ALA A 48 -10.90 -16.50 4.37
C ALA A 48 -11.80 -15.40 3.82
N LEU A 49 -12.56 -14.77 4.71
CA LEU A 49 -13.22 -13.51 4.42
C LEU A 49 -12.22 -12.38 4.66
N LEU A 50 -11.94 -11.56 3.66
CA LEU A 50 -10.95 -10.49 3.72
C LEU A 50 -11.62 -9.13 3.63
N ASP A 51 -11.27 -8.23 4.54
CA ASP A 51 -11.64 -6.81 4.43
C ASP A 51 -10.58 -6.07 3.60
N MET A 52 -10.86 -5.86 2.33
CA MET A 52 -9.93 -5.24 1.38
C MET A 52 -9.57 -3.79 1.71
N ARG A 53 -10.42 -3.07 2.46
CA ARG A 53 -10.13 -1.70 2.92
C ARG A 53 -8.97 -1.62 3.89
N THR A 54 -8.65 -2.75 4.54
CA THR A 54 -7.56 -2.84 5.53
C THR A 54 -6.25 -3.29 4.94
N LEU A 55 -6.21 -3.57 3.63
CA LEU A 55 -4.98 -3.95 2.96
C LEU A 55 -3.96 -2.82 3.06
N ALA A 56 -2.82 -3.10 3.66
CA ALA A 56 -1.72 -2.16 3.81
C ALA A 56 -0.41 -2.79 3.37
N TRP A 57 0.41 -2.03 2.67
CA TRP A 57 1.76 -2.42 2.27
C TRP A 57 2.77 -1.62 3.05
N HIS A 58 3.64 -2.32 3.78
CA HIS A 58 4.68 -1.76 4.62
C HIS A 58 6.05 -2.07 4.04
N PHE A 59 6.94 -1.10 4.10
CA PHE A 59 8.33 -1.25 3.66
C PHE A 59 9.22 -0.15 4.25
N ASN A 60 10.52 -0.38 4.27
CA ASN A 60 11.50 0.66 4.49
C ASN A 60 12.09 1.09 3.15
N MET A 61 12.43 2.36 3.02
CA MET A 61 12.98 2.94 1.80
C MET A 61 14.33 3.59 2.09
N THR A 62 15.29 3.26 1.28
CA THR A 62 16.61 3.93 1.22
C THR A 62 16.76 4.54 -0.15
N THR A 63 17.21 5.80 -0.22
CA THR A 63 17.48 6.48 -1.48
C THR A 63 18.96 6.71 -1.66
N THR A 64 19.38 6.78 -2.91
CA THR A 64 20.75 7.09 -3.31
C THR A 64 20.76 8.16 -4.39
N ALA A 65 21.75 9.03 -4.36
CA ALA A 65 22.01 10.00 -5.41
C ALA A 65 23.49 10.01 -5.77
N SER A 66 23.78 10.25 -7.03
CA SER A 66 25.14 10.38 -7.56
C SER A 66 25.21 11.53 -8.55
N GLY A 67 26.44 12.01 -8.85
CA GLY A 67 26.68 13.10 -9.78
C GLY A 67 27.29 14.34 -9.13
N GLY A 68 27.33 14.42 -7.80
CA GLY A 68 27.96 15.51 -7.05
C GLY A 68 27.88 15.26 -5.55
N THR A 69 28.66 15.99 -4.76
CA THR A 69 28.73 15.83 -3.30
C THR A 69 27.49 16.39 -2.58
N SER A 70 26.79 17.31 -3.22
CA SER A 70 25.57 17.95 -2.68
C SER A 70 24.30 17.50 -3.42
N ASN A 71 24.36 16.36 -4.13
CA ASN A 71 23.21 15.78 -4.78
C ASN A 71 22.52 14.76 -3.86
N PHE A 72 21.24 14.96 -3.62
CA PHE A 72 20.43 14.12 -2.76
C PHE A 72 19.14 13.68 -3.45
N ALA A 73 18.57 12.59 -2.96
CA ALA A 73 17.29 12.08 -3.41
C ALA A 73 16.39 11.76 -2.21
N ALA A 74 15.16 12.24 -2.26
CA ALA A 74 14.12 11.96 -1.29
C ALA A 74 13.00 11.13 -1.90
N ALA A 75 12.12 10.60 -1.04
CA ALA A 75 10.90 9.93 -1.47
C ALA A 75 10.04 10.86 -2.35
N PRO A 76 9.21 10.30 -3.23
CA PRO A 76 8.26 11.11 -3.97
C PRO A 76 7.27 11.77 -3.00
N GLN A 77 6.77 12.95 -3.35
CA GLN A 77 5.79 13.68 -2.55
C GLN A 77 4.57 12.82 -2.17
N ASN A 78 4.14 11.98 -3.09
CA ASN A 78 3.11 10.96 -2.85
C ASN A 78 3.79 9.60 -2.91
N ILE A 79 3.93 8.94 -1.76
CA ILE A 79 4.64 7.66 -1.68
C ILE A 79 4.00 6.58 -2.58
N GLU A 80 2.69 6.67 -2.81
CA GLU A 80 1.96 5.78 -3.69
C GLU A 80 2.44 5.86 -5.16
N SER A 81 3.12 6.94 -5.54
CA SER A 81 3.70 7.06 -6.89
C SER A 81 4.91 6.14 -7.14
N LEU A 82 5.38 5.42 -6.11
CA LEU A 82 6.29 4.28 -6.28
C LEU A 82 5.64 3.11 -7.02
N ILE A 83 4.32 3.09 -7.11
CA ILE A 83 3.56 2.05 -7.81
C ILE A 83 3.33 2.50 -9.26
N ASP A 84 3.95 1.79 -10.21
CA ASP A 84 3.69 1.99 -11.63
C ASP A 84 2.48 1.20 -12.09
N LYS A 85 2.41 -0.09 -11.71
CA LYS A 85 1.35 -0.98 -12.14
C LYS A 85 0.88 -1.88 -11.00
N ILE A 86 -0.43 -2.07 -10.92
CA ILE A 86 -1.06 -3.10 -10.09
C ILE A 86 -1.75 -4.09 -11.01
N GLN A 87 -1.55 -5.38 -10.76
CA GLN A 87 -2.21 -6.48 -11.44
C GLN A 87 -2.77 -7.44 -10.41
N VAL A 88 -4.04 -7.79 -10.59
CA VAL A 88 -4.74 -8.77 -9.75
C VAL A 88 -5.05 -9.99 -10.59
N GLU A 89 -4.69 -11.15 -10.09
CA GLU A 89 -4.94 -12.45 -10.71
C GLU A 89 -5.79 -13.31 -9.78
N ILE A 90 -6.77 -13.99 -10.34
CA ILE A 90 -7.57 -15.00 -9.65
C ILE A 90 -7.42 -16.32 -10.37
N ASN A 91 -6.93 -17.35 -9.66
CA ASN A 91 -6.66 -18.68 -10.22
C ASN A 91 -5.79 -18.65 -11.51
N GLY A 92 -4.82 -17.71 -11.55
CA GLY A 92 -3.92 -17.56 -12.69
C GLY A 92 -4.48 -16.76 -13.87
N GLN A 93 -5.71 -16.27 -13.76
CA GLN A 93 -6.31 -15.37 -14.75
C GLN A 93 -6.24 -13.93 -14.28
N THR A 94 -5.75 -13.03 -15.11
CA THR A 94 -5.73 -11.60 -14.80
C THR A 94 -7.15 -11.04 -14.81
N LEU A 95 -7.63 -10.62 -13.65
CA LEU A 95 -8.92 -9.96 -13.47
C LEU A 95 -8.84 -8.48 -13.83
N GLY A 96 -7.78 -7.82 -13.39
CA GLY A 96 -7.58 -6.39 -13.61
C GLY A 96 -6.10 -6.04 -13.66
N SER A 97 -5.79 -5.06 -14.49
CA SER A 97 -4.45 -4.51 -14.61
C SER A 97 -4.57 -2.99 -14.82
N CYS A 98 -3.95 -2.22 -13.95
CA CYS A 98 -3.91 -0.77 -14.05
C CYS A 98 -2.45 -0.33 -14.11
N ALA A 99 -2.07 0.31 -15.21
CA ALA A 99 -0.72 0.81 -15.46
C ALA A 99 -0.65 2.33 -15.33
N ASN A 100 0.58 2.86 -15.21
CA ASN A 100 0.86 4.28 -15.05
C ASN A 100 0.19 4.91 -13.81
N LEU A 101 0.02 4.12 -12.75
CA LEU A 101 -0.58 4.59 -11.49
C LEU A 101 0.24 5.69 -10.82
N ASN A 102 1.57 5.69 -11.00
CA ASN A 102 2.45 6.74 -10.53
C ASN A 102 2.02 8.14 -11.01
N TYR A 103 1.60 8.28 -12.27
CA TYR A 103 1.08 9.55 -12.79
C TYR A 103 -0.29 9.88 -12.24
N VAL A 104 -1.17 8.87 -12.10
CA VAL A 104 -2.50 9.04 -11.54
C VAL A 104 -2.43 9.52 -10.09
N TYR A 105 -1.59 8.90 -9.27
CA TYR A 105 -1.40 9.33 -7.88
C TYR A 105 -0.83 10.74 -7.79
N ASN A 106 0.15 11.09 -8.61
CA ASN A 106 0.71 12.43 -8.63
C ASN A 106 -0.27 13.51 -9.08
N ALA A 107 -1.20 13.19 -10.00
CA ALA A 107 -2.21 14.12 -10.47
C ALA A 107 -3.43 14.20 -9.53
N LEU A 108 -3.92 13.04 -9.06
CA LEU A 108 -5.18 12.95 -8.32
C LEU A 108 -5.04 13.42 -6.87
N LEU A 109 -3.98 13.02 -6.17
CA LEU A 109 -3.84 13.30 -4.75
C LEU A 109 -3.76 14.80 -4.41
N PRO A 110 -3.02 15.65 -5.15
CA PRO A 110 -3.05 17.09 -4.92
C PRO A 110 -4.42 17.72 -5.17
N VAL A 111 -5.18 17.20 -6.12
CA VAL A 111 -6.52 17.72 -6.46
C VAL A 111 -7.54 17.36 -5.37
N VAL A 112 -7.50 16.12 -4.88
CA VAL A 112 -8.46 15.63 -3.87
C VAL A 112 -8.10 16.13 -2.46
N GLY A 113 -6.81 16.15 -2.13
CA GLY A 113 -6.33 16.41 -0.77
C GLY A 113 -6.07 17.87 -0.43
N GLY A 114 -5.96 18.74 -1.42
CA GLY A 114 -5.64 20.16 -1.23
C GLY A 114 -4.25 20.41 -0.64
N THR A 115 -3.99 21.69 -0.29
CA THR A 115 -2.67 22.15 0.17
C THR A 115 -2.25 21.54 1.51
N ASP A 116 -3.19 21.32 2.42
CA ASP A 116 -2.88 20.74 3.74
C ASP A 116 -2.38 19.30 3.64
N MET A 117 -3.00 18.49 2.78
CA MET A 117 -2.56 17.13 2.53
C MET A 117 -1.19 17.11 1.87
N LYS A 118 -0.94 18.00 0.93
CA LYS A 118 0.36 18.19 0.29
C LYS A 118 1.46 18.46 1.33
N ASN A 119 1.22 19.42 2.23
CA ASN A 119 2.19 19.80 3.24
C ASN A 119 2.45 18.69 4.28
N LYS A 120 1.40 17.97 4.70
CA LYS A 120 1.52 16.85 5.63
C LYS A 120 2.29 15.68 5.01
N ARG A 121 2.06 15.38 3.74
CA ARG A 121 2.82 14.35 3.01
C ARG A 121 4.28 14.73 2.79
N ALA A 122 4.59 16.00 2.66
CA ALA A 122 5.96 16.49 2.57
C ALA A 122 6.81 16.12 3.80
N VAL A 123 6.19 15.98 4.97
CA VAL A 123 6.88 15.53 6.20
C VAL A 123 7.37 14.10 6.07
N TYR A 124 6.62 13.22 5.41
CA TYR A 124 7.04 11.84 5.16
C TYR A 124 8.13 11.73 4.08
N ALA A 125 8.24 12.73 3.21
CA ALA A 125 9.27 12.77 2.16
C ALA A 125 10.62 13.30 2.64
N ASN A 126 10.84 13.37 3.95
CA ASN A 126 12.01 13.90 4.61
C ASN A 126 12.20 15.40 4.42
N ALA A 127 11.67 16.19 5.33
CA ALA A 127 12.26 17.39 5.64
C ALA A 127 11.87 18.66 5.13
N GLY A 128 11.47 19.50 5.39
CA GLY A 128 11.48 20.95 5.20
C GLY A 128 11.25 21.47 3.77
N ASP A 129 11.86 20.85 2.79
CA ASP A 129 11.68 21.23 1.38
C ASP A 129 11.55 20.01 0.47
N VAL A 130 10.31 19.76 0.01
CA VAL A 130 10.01 18.66 -0.91
C VAL A 130 10.63 18.86 -2.29
N SER A 131 10.98 20.10 -2.63
CA SER A 131 11.56 20.46 -3.93
C SER A 131 13.08 20.36 -3.96
N ASN A 132 13.72 20.40 -2.80
CA ASN A 132 15.18 20.40 -2.70
C ASN A 132 15.67 19.60 -1.47
N PRO A 133 15.75 18.27 -1.57
CA PRO A 133 16.20 17.45 -0.45
C PRO A 133 17.65 17.76 -0.06
N THR A 134 17.92 17.77 1.24
CA THR A 134 19.25 18.04 1.82
C THR A 134 19.97 16.79 2.29
N ALA A 135 19.31 15.62 2.22
CA ALA A 135 19.89 14.32 2.57
C ALA A 135 19.18 13.19 1.79
N ASN A 136 19.88 12.08 1.63
CA ASN A 136 19.26 10.83 1.19
C ASN A 136 18.47 10.19 2.34
N LEU A 137 17.43 9.44 2.02
CA LEU A 137 16.71 8.62 3.01
C LEU A 137 17.56 7.41 3.41
N THR A 138 17.48 7.06 4.69
CA THR A 138 18.18 5.89 5.25
C THR A 138 17.17 5.02 5.99
N ALA A 139 16.69 3.97 5.33
CA ALA A 139 15.74 2.99 5.87
C ALA A 139 14.50 3.60 6.55
N GLU A 140 13.93 4.65 5.95
CA GLU A 140 12.69 5.26 6.46
C GLU A 140 11.50 4.36 6.20
N SER A 141 10.63 4.21 7.20
CA SER A 141 9.47 3.33 7.15
C SER A 141 8.26 4.03 6.54
N PHE A 142 7.63 3.36 5.59
CA PHE A 142 6.42 3.82 4.91
C PHE A 142 5.31 2.77 4.95
N CYS A 143 4.07 3.25 4.83
CA CYS A 143 2.88 2.42 4.72
C CYS A 143 1.96 2.97 3.64
N ILE A 144 1.57 2.14 2.68
CA ILE A 144 0.58 2.47 1.65
C ILE A 144 -0.72 1.74 1.96
N GLN A 145 -1.80 2.50 2.16
CA GLN A 145 -3.17 1.99 2.34
C GLN A 145 -4.14 2.56 1.31
N ASN A 146 -3.71 3.55 0.55
CA ASN A 146 -4.56 4.25 -0.41
C ASN A 146 -4.42 3.57 -1.79
N TRP A 147 -5.23 2.54 -2.00
CA TRP A 147 -5.24 1.77 -3.23
C TRP A 147 -6.22 2.33 -4.25
N LEU A 148 -5.88 2.20 -5.53
CA LEU A 148 -6.76 2.44 -6.66
C LEU A 148 -7.13 1.10 -7.34
N GLY A 149 -8.24 1.09 -8.05
CA GLY A 149 -8.72 -0.08 -8.77
C GLY A 149 -9.31 -1.14 -7.83
N PHE A 150 -9.07 -2.42 -8.11
CA PHE A 150 -9.65 -3.55 -7.38
C PHE A 150 -9.43 -3.49 -5.86
N CYS A 151 -8.22 -3.14 -5.43
CA CYS A 151 -7.90 -3.09 -4.01
C CYS A 151 -8.53 -1.91 -3.26
N GLY A 152 -8.91 -0.83 -3.97
CA GLY A 152 -9.42 0.40 -3.34
C GLY A 152 -10.91 0.65 -3.50
N SER A 153 -11.56 0.00 -4.46
CA SER A 153 -12.96 0.26 -4.81
C SER A 153 -13.81 -1.00 -4.89
N VAL A 154 -13.42 -2.05 -4.18
CA VAL A 154 -14.18 -3.31 -4.13
C VAL A 154 -15.53 -3.07 -3.49
N GLN A 155 -16.58 -3.48 -4.20
CA GLN A 155 -17.95 -3.53 -3.70
C GLN A 155 -18.49 -4.96 -3.88
N PRO A 156 -18.72 -5.73 -2.82
CA PRO A 156 -18.61 -5.39 -1.39
C PRO A 156 -17.15 -5.26 -0.94
N ASP A 157 -16.90 -4.50 0.12
CA ASP A 157 -15.57 -4.29 0.71
C ASP A 157 -14.93 -5.58 1.24
N VAL A 158 -15.74 -6.60 1.47
CA VAL A 158 -15.33 -7.92 1.95
C VAL A 158 -15.38 -8.92 0.80
N ILE A 159 -14.30 -9.64 0.60
CA ILE A 159 -14.22 -10.73 -0.39
C ILE A 159 -14.04 -12.08 0.30
N ASP A 160 -14.67 -13.11 -0.27
CA ASP A 160 -14.53 -14.49 0.17
C ASP A 160 -13.56 -15.24 -0.76
N THR A 161 -12.36 -15.50 -0.28
CA THR A 161 -11.34 -16.22 -1.05
C THR A 161 -11.60 -17.73 -1.11
N ALA A 162 -12.49 -18.27 -0.27
CA ALA A 162 -12.93 -19.66 -0.42
C ALA A 162 -13.72 -19.87 -1.71
N LEU A 163 -14.50 -18.87 -2.12
CA LEU A 163 -15.26 -18.90 -3.37
C LEU A 163 -14.42 -18.46 -4.58
N LEU A 164 -13.55 -17.46 -4.40
CA LEU A 164 -12.74 -16.93 -5.50
C LEU A 164 -11.52 -17.81 -5.84
N GLY A 165 -11.02 -18.57 -4.87
CA GLY A 165 -9.78 -19.32 -4.99
C GLY A 165 -8.54 -18.45 -4.73
N ASN A 166 -7.41 -18.78 -5.35
CA ASN A 166 -6.15 -18.07 -5.12
C ASN A 166 -6.18 -16.67 -5.74
N VAL A 167 -6.06 -15.65 -4.90
CA VAL A 167 -5.99 -14.24 -5.30
C VAL A 167 -4.56 -13.75 -5.13
N ARG A 168 -3.94 -13.34 -6.23
CA ARG A 168 -2.58 -12.84 -6.30
C ARG A 168 -2.56 -11.35 -6.66
N LEU A 169 -1.78 -10.59 -5.90
CA LEU A 169 -1.51 -9.20 -6.15
C LEU A 169 -0.05 -9.03 -6.60
N SER A 170 0.16 -8.41 -7.76
CA SER A 170 1.47 -8.08 -8.30
C SER A 170 1.59 -6.57 -8.47
N ILE A 171 2.61 -5.98 -7.84
CA ILE A 171 2.90 -4.55 -7.86
C ILE A 171 4.22 -4.33 -8.59
N SER A 172 4.19 -3.65 -9.73
CA SER A 172 5.38 -3.21 -10.44
C SER A 172 5.82 -1.85 -9.89
N LEU A 173 7.08 -1.73 -9.54
CA LEU A 173 7.67 -0.50 -9.03
C LEU A 173 7.97 0.47 -10.15
N ALA A 174 7.74 1.76 -9.89
CA ALA A 174 8.06 2.84 -10.81
C ALA A 174 9.58 3.04 -10.95
N ASN A 175 9.99 3.65 -12.05
CA ASN A 175 11.37 4.05 -12.23
C ASN A 175 11.78 5.14 -11.22
N ALA A 176 13.08 5.28 -10.95
CA ALA A 176 13.63 6.26 -10.01
C ALA A 176 13.36 7.73 -10.39
N ASN A 177 12.75 7.98 -11.55
CA ASN A 177 12.33 9.32 -11.96
C ASN A 177 11.22 9.93 -11.11
N VAL A 178 10.51 9.11 -10.33
CA VAL A 178 9.47 9.57 -9.40
C VAL A 178 10.04 10.23 -8.13
N LEU A 179 11.34 10.02 -7.85
CA LEU A 179 12.03 10.61 -6.70
C LEU A 179 12.19 12.12 -6.85
N VAL A 180 12.12 12.82 -5.73
CA VAL A 180 12.51 14.23 -5.67
C VAL A 180 14.03 14.30 -5.58
N LYS A 181 14.65 15.12 -6.44
CA LYS A 181 16.11 15.21 -6.59
C LYS A 181 16.57 16.63 -6.33
N ALA A 182 17.59 16.79 -5.50
CA ALA A 182 18.36 18.00 -5.43
C ALA A 182 19.47 17.94 -6.49
N THR A 183 19.66 19.02 -7.23
CA THR A 183 20.66 19.16 -8.29
C THR A 183 21.50 20.39 -8.03
N THR A 184 22.32 20.34 -6.98
CA THR A 184 23.19 21.46 -6.61
C THR A 184 24.48 21.48 -7.46
N ASP A 185 25.00 20.29 -7.77
CA ASP A 185 26.31 20.12 -8.44
C ASP A 185 26.21 19.46 -9.84
N GLY A 186 25.10 19.65 -10.56
CA GLY A 186 24.89 19.09 -11.89
C GLY A 186 23.86 17.98 -11.95
N PRO A 187 23.78 17.18 -13.03
CA PRO A 187 22.78 16.15 -13.22
C PRO A 187 22.85 15.08 -12.12
N THR A 188 21.74 14.83 -11.46
CA THR A 188 21.65 13.81 -10.42
C THR A 188 21.04 12.53 -10.96
N THR A 189 21.78 11.43 -10.85
CA THR A 189 21.23 10.09 -11.02
C THR A 189 20.77 9.58 -9.67
N ALA A 190 19.48 9.32 -9.53
CA ALA A 190 18.89 8.84 -8.29
C ALA A 190 18.44 7.38 -8.42
N GLY A 191 18.48 6.66 -7.31
CA GLY A 191 17.99 5.32 -7.16
C GLY A 191 17.26 5.15 -5.81
N TYR A 192 16.51 4.07 -5.68
CA TYR A 192 15.92 3.68 -4.40
C TYR A 192 15.93 2.17 -4.26
N THR A 193 15.92 1.75 -3.01
CA THR A 193 15.77 0.36 -2.59
C THR A 193 14.70 0.28 -1.53
N LEU A 194 13.88 -0.76 -1.60
CA LEU A 194 12.90 -1.08 -0.58
C LEU A 194 13.28 -2.38 0.09
N ASP A 195 13.22 -2.41 1.40
CA ASP A 195 13.46 -3.59 2.22
C ASP A 195 12.38 -3.77 3.29
N ASN A 196 12.45 -4.83 4.09
CA ASN A 196 11.46 -5.17 5.11
C ASN A 196 10.02 -5.16 4.58
N LEU A 197 9.81 -5.77 3.42
CA LEU A 197 8.54 -5.77 2.71
C LEU A 197 7.54 -6.72 3.38
N TYR A 198 6.36 -6.22 3.72
CA TYR A 198 5.24 -7.07 4.14
C TYR A 198 3.90 -6.37 3.90
N PHE A 199 2.85 -7.16 3.82
CA PHE A 199 1.48 -6.67 3.76
C PHE A 199 0.73 -7.05 5.02
N THR A 200 -0.29 -6.26 5.37
CA THR A 200 -1.25 -6.61 6.42
C THR A 200 -2.65 -6.49 5.86
N ILE A 201 -3.52 -7.42 6.27
CA ILE A 201 -4.94 -7.42 5.91
C ILE A 201 -5.74 -8.01 7.06
N ASN A 202 -6.95 -7.52 7.27
CA ASN A 202 -7.86 -8.10 8.24
C ASN A 202 -8.63 -9.27 7.64
N THR A 203 -8.64 -10.37 8.36
CA THR A 203 -9.52 -11.50 8.10
C THR A 203 -10.71 -11.46 9.05
N ILE A 204 -11.88 -11.81 8.54
CA ILE A 204 -13.12 -11.85 9.27
C ILE A 204 -13.46 -13.31 9.52
N SER A 205 -13.62 -13.69 10.77
CA SER A 205 -14.12 -15.01 11.16
C SER A 205 -15.55 -14.88 11.66
N ILE A 206 -16.42 -15.71 11.12
CA ILE A 206 -17.83 -15.81 11.53
C ILE A 206 -17.98 -17.19 12.15
N ASP A 207 -18.46 -17.23 13.41
CA ASP A 207 -18.82 -18.49 14.06
C ASP A 207 -20.27 -18.80 13.72
N ASP A 208 -20.50 -19.85 12.95
CA ASP A 208 -21.84 -20.28 12.54
C ASP A 208 -22.66 -20.89 13.66
N GLY A 209 -22.08 -21.07 14.85
CA GLY A 209 -22.77 -21.65 16.00
C GLY A 209 -23.23 -23.10 15.79
N ARG A 210 -22.53 -23.88 14.94
CA ARG A 210 -22.81 -25.31 14.70
C ARG A 210 -22.10 -26.20 15.69
#